data_79684e7c720c2bc96e79bcfe9680f5c3
#
_entry.id   79684e7c720c2bc96e79bcfe9680f5c3
#
_cell.length_a   1.000
_cell.length_b   1.000
_cell.length_c   1.000
_cell.angle_alpha   90.00
_cell.angle_beta   90.00
_cell.angle_gamma   90.00
#
_symmetry.space_group_name_H-M   'P 1'
#
loop_
_entity.id
_entity.type
_entity.pdbx_description
1 polymer ?
#
loop_
_entity_poly.entity_id
_entity_poly.type
_entity_poly.pdbx_seq_one_letter_code
_entity_poly.pdbx_strand_id
1 'polypeptide(L)'
;MAKVLVGKTTEIGDGKMTHLTAGGKEILVANIGGQYYATGNVCNHAGAELHEGELKGKELTCPWHGAKWDITTGSMTWFPQKLKDIGKYNVTVENGTVYVEV
;
A
#
# COMPACT_ATOMS: atom_id res chain seq x y z
N MET A 1 -10.12 -8.35 15.00
CA MET A 1 -9.41 -7.44 14.11
C MET A 1 -9.70 -6.01 14.53
N ALA A 2 -8.69 -5.19 14.52
CA ALA A 2 -8.81 -3.80 14.97
C ALA A 2 -8.78 -2.85 13.77
N LYS A 3 -9.64 -1.84 13.81
CA LYS A 3 -9.57 -0.74 12.86
C LYS A 3 -8.54 0.27 13.38
N VAL A 4 -7.62 0.66 12.51
CA VAL A 4 -6.59 1.65 12.83
C VAL A 4 -6.78 2.86 11.94
N LEU A 5 -6.77 4.04 12.53
CA LEU A 5 -6.90 5.30 11.80
C LEU A 5 -5.71 5.51 10.88
N VAL A 6 -5.98 5.75 9.60
CA VAL A 6 -4.96 6.09 8.61
C VAL A 6 -4.87 7.61 8.44
N GLY A 7 -6.00 8.24 8.15
CA GLY A 7 -6.08 9.66 7.90
C GLY A 7 -7.41 10.02 7.26
N LYS A 8 -7.51 11.26 6.81
CA LYS A 8 -8.72 11.74 6.15
C LYS A 8 -8.61 11.58 4.63
N THR A 9 -9.76 11.37 3.97
CA THR A 9 -9.79 11.27 2.51
C THR A 9 -9.23 12.53 1.83
N THR A 10 -9.33 13.67 2.47
CA THR A 10 -8.78 14.94 1.96
C THR A 10 -7.26 14.99 2.03
N GLU A 11 -6.65 14.14 2.86
CA GLU A 11 -5.19 14.09 3.02
C GLU A 11 -4.54 13.10 2.05
N ILE A 12 -5.31 12.14 1.54
CA ILE A 12 -4.80 11.11 0.63
C ILE A 12 -5.55 11.23 -0.69
N GLY A 13 -5.10 12.15 -1.55
CA GLY A 13 -5.72 12.36 -2.85
C GLY A 13 -5.45 11.24 -3.83
N ASP A 14 -6.14 11.27 -4.98
CA ASP A 14 -5.98 10.29 -6.04
C ASP A 14 -4.52 10.20 -6.48
N GLY A 15 -4.00 8.98 -6.58
CA GLY A 15 -2.60 8.74 -6.94
C GLY A 15 -1.62 8.98 -5.81
N LYS A 16 -2.09 9.25 -4.60
CA LYS A 16 -1.23 9.47 -3.43
C LYS A 16 -1.16 8.24 -2.56
N MET A 17 -0.07 8.14 -1.81
CA MET A 17 0.18 7.06 -0.87
C MET A 17 0.54 7.63 0.50
N THR A 18 0.23 6.86 1.52
CA THR A 18 0.74 7.10 2.87
C THR A 18 1.13 5.76 3.50
N HIS A 19 1.78 5.81 4.64
CA HIS A 19 2.16 4.59 5.35
C HIS A 19 1.96 4.78 6.86
N LEU A 20 1.83 3.65 7.56
CA LEU A 20 1.70 3.66 9.01
C LEU A 20 2.21 2.33 9.56
N THR A 21 2.47 2.32 10.86
CA THR A 21 2.80 1.09 11.57
C THR A 21 1.64 0.75 12.51
N ALA A 22 1.13 -0.46 12.40
CA ALA A 22 0.01 -0.92 13.23
C ALA A 22 0.18 -2.40 13.54
N GLY A 23 0.04 -2.77 14.80
CA GLY A 23 0.18 -4.16 15.24
C GLY A 23 1.54 -4.76 14.91
N GLY A 24 2.59 -3.96 14.91
CA GLY A 24 3.94 -4.41 14.55
C GLY A 24 4.16 -4.59 13.06
N LYS A 25 3.22 -4.15 12.24
CA LYS A 25 3.30 -4.27 10.77
C LYS A 25 3.40 -2.90 10.13
N GLU A 26 4.23 -2.80 9.09
CA GLU A 26 4.32 -1.59 8.28
C GLU A 26 3.37 -1.72 7.11
N ILE A 27 2.46 -0.76 6.98
CA ILE A 27 1.35 -0.81 6.04
C ILE A 27 1.38 0.41 5.14
N LEU A 28 1.19 0.17 3.84
CA LEU A 28 1.04 1.21 2.83
C LEU A 28 -0.44 1.33 2.47
N VAL A 29 -0.93 2.57 2.39
CA VAL A 29 -2.30 2.85 1.94
C VAL A 29 -2.24 3.78 0.75
N ALA A 30 -2.95 3.44 -0.32
CA ALA A 30 -2.95 4.20 -1.56
C ALA A 30 -4.37 4.52 -2.01
N ASN A 31 -4.55 5.70 -2.58
CA ASN A 31 -5.80 6.10 -3.23
C ASN A 31 -5.65 5.92 -4.73
N ILE A 32 -6.48 5.06 -5.32
CA ILE A 32 -6.48 4.80 -6.75
C ILE A 32 -7.89 5.03 -7.27
N GLY A 33 -8.09 6.13 -7.99
CA GLY A 33 -9.38 6.48 -8.56
C GLY A 33 -10.49 6.72 -7.52
N GLY A 34 -10.13 7.17 -6.33
CA GLY A 34 -11.07 7.41 -5.24
C GLY A 34 -11.33 6.21 -4.35
N GLN A 35 -10.70 5.07 -4.63
CA GLN A 35 -10.76 3.89 -3.77
C GLN A 35 -9.43 3.69 -3.04
N TYR A 36 -9.51 3.22 -1.80
CA TYR A 36 -8.35 3.04 -0.94
C TYR A 36 -7.98 1.57 -0.82
N TYR A 37 -6.68 1.30 -0.98
CA TYR A 37 -6.12 -0.04 -0.90
C TYR A 37 -4.97 -0.04 0.08
N ALA A 38 -4.80 -1.13 0.81
CA ALA A 38 -3.71 -1.27 1.77
C ALA A 38 -2.93 -2.56 1.54
N THR A 39 -1.61 -2.44 1.57
CA THR A 39 -0.69 -3.57 1.41
C THR A 39 0.43 -3.43 2.43
N GLY A 40 1.34 -4.42 2.46
CA GLY A 40 2.58 -4.24 3.18
C GLY A 40 3.41 -3.11 2.57
N ASN A 41 4.18 -2.42 3.39
CA ASN A 41 5.01 -1.30 2.95
C ASN A 41 6.47 -1.69 2.68
N VAL A 42 6.85 -2.93 2.92
CA VAL A 42 8.24 -3.38 2.78
C VAL A 42 8.37 -4.26 1.55
N CYS A 43 9.33 -3.92 0.69
CA CYS A 43 9.65 -4.74 -0.47
C CYS A 43 10.25 -6.07 -0.03
N ASN A 44 9.66 -7.18 -0.44
CA ASN A 44 10.14 -8.51 -0.05
C ASN A 44 11.52 -8.86 -0.61
N HIS A 45 11.99 -8.11 -1.60
CA HIS A 45 13.29 -8.35 -2.21
C HIS A 45 14.43 -7.70 -1.42
N ALA A 46 14.31 -6.42 -1.10
CA ALA A 46 15.43 -5.65 -0.58
C ALA A 46 15.12 -4.90 0.72
N GLY A 47 13.91 -5.04 1.26
CA GLY A 47 13.51 -4.32 2.46
C GLY A 47 13.27 -2.83 2.26
N ALA A 48 13.17 -2.36 1.01
CA ALA A 48 12.89 -0.96 0.71
C ALA A 48 11.47 -0.61 1.14
N GLU A 49 11.28 0.64 1.54
CA GLU A 49 9.94 1.13 1.88
C GLU A 49 9.19 1.50 0.60
N LEU A 50 8.11 0.76 0.33
CA LEU A 50 7.37 0.89 -0.93
C LEU A 50 6.70 2.26 -1.10
N HIS A 51 6.34 2.93 -0.01
CA HIS A 51 5.73 4.26 -0.10
C HIS A 51 6.68 5.30 -0.71
N GLU A 52 7.97 5.03 -0.74
CA GLU A 52 8.95 5.90 -1.39
C GLU A 52 9.07 5.62 -2.89
N GLY A 53 8.40 4.60 -3.39
CA GLY A 53 8.38 4.26 -4.79
C GLY A 53 7.41 5.11 -5.60
N GLU A 54 7.18 4.70 -6.84
CA GLU A 54 6.31 5.41 -7.78
C GLU A 54 5.04 4.61 -8.03
N LEU A 55 3.89 5.26 -7.86
CA LEU A 55 2.59 4.67 -8.13
C LEU A 55 2.05 5.20 -9.45
N LYS A 56 1.77 4.27 -10.39
CA LYS A 56 1.13 4.60 -11.68
C LYS A 56 -0.12 3.74 -11.81
N GLY A 57 -1.30 4.37 -11.81
CA GLY A 57 -2.55 3.62 -11.77
C GLY A 57 -2.56 2.74 -10.53
N LYS A 58 -2.65 1.42 -10.71
CA LYS A 58 -2.62 0.45 -9.61
C LYS A 58 -1.25 -0.22 -9.42
N GLU A 59 -0.26 0.13 -10.23
CA GLU A 59 1.06 -0.48 -10.18
C GLU A 59 2.04 0.38 -9.40
N LEU A 60 2.65 -0.20 -8.39
CA LEU A 60 3.67 0.43 -7.56
C LEU A 60 5.04 -0.14 -7.92
N THR A 61 6.00 0.74 -8.20
CA THR A 61 7.37 0.35 -8.49
C THR A 61 8.25 0.57 -7.26
N CYS A 62 8.94 -0.50 -6.84
CA CYS A 62 9.89 -0.43 -5.73
C CYS A 62 11.02 0.55 -6.07
N PRO A 63 11.41 1.45 -5.14
CA PRO A 63 12.41 2.46 -5.44
C PRO A 63 13.83 1.93 -5.63
N TRP A 64 14.12 0.69 -5.16
CA TRP A 64 15.49 0.19 -5.20
C TRP A 64 15.81 -0.64 -6.45
N HIS A 65 14.98 -1.62 -6.79
CA HIS A 65 15.32 -2.56 -7.86
C HIS A 65 14.24 -2.67 -8.93
N GLY A 66 13.25 -1.82 -8.89
CA GLY A 66 12.22 -1.76 -9.92
C GLY A 66 11.19 -2.89 -9.88
N ALA A 67 11.14 -3.68 -8.81
CA ALA A 67 10.07 -4.65 -8.65
C ALA A 67 8.72 -3.94 -8.66
N LYS A 68 7.73 -4.54 -9.34
CA LYS A 68 6.41 -3.92 -9.51
C LYS A 68 5.32 -4.76 -8.88
N TRP A 69 4.39 -4.10 -8.25
CA TRP A 69 3.32 -4.72 -7.47
C TRP A 69 1.98 -4.13 -7.85
N ASP A 70 0.95 -4.97 -7.91
CA ASP A 70 -0.42 -4.50 -8.04
C ASP A 70 -0.96 -4.21 -6.63
N ILE A 71 -1.18 -2.94 -6.34
CA ILE A 71 -1.61 -2.53 -5.00
C ILE A 71 -3.02 -3.00 -4.67
N THR A 72 -3.85 -3.26 -5.67
CA THR A 72 -5.22 -3.74 -5.43
C THR A 72 -5.25 -5.20 -4.97
N THR A 73 -4.20 -5.96 -5.26
CA THR A 73 -4.14 -7.39 -4.91
C THR A 73 -2.96 -7.75 -4.00
N GLY A 74 -1.93 -6.91 -3.96
CA GLY A 74 -0.70 -7.20 -3.24
C GLY A 74 0.24 -8.14 -3.99
N SER A 75 -0.07 -8.49 -5.23
CA SER A 75 0.70 -9.44 -6.03
C SER A 75 1.78 -8.76 -6.85
N MET A 76 2.91 -9.43 -7.00
CA MET A 76 3.98 -8.96 -7.86
C MET A 76 3.55 -8.98 -9.32
N THR A 77 3.79 -7.89 -10.05
CA THR A 77 3.48 -7.81 -11.49
C THR A 77 4.73 -7.97 -12.35
N TRP A 78 5.89 -7.53 -11.85
CA TRP A 78 7.14 -7.68 -12.60
C TRP A 78 8.37 -7.68 -11.70
N PHE A 79 9.22 -8.69 -11.87
CA PHE A 79 10.59 -8.74 -11.37
C PHE A 79 11.25 -9.98 -11.98
N PRO A 80 12.59 -9.97 -12.19
CA PRO A 80 13.30 -11.16 -12.72
C PRO A 80 13.21 -12.41 -11.86
N GLN A 81 12.99 -12.25 -10.56
CA GLN A 81 12.83 -13.35 -9.62
C GLN A 81 11.41 -13.34 -9.06
N LYS A 82 10.90 -14.51 -8.70
CA LYS A 82 9.59 -14.59 -8.06
C LYS A 82 9.70 -14.18 -6.61
N LEU A 83 8.95 -13.15 -6.23
CA LEU A 83 8.90 -12.64 -4.87
C LEU A 83 7.55 -12.98 -4.23
N LYS A 84 7.53 -13.01 -2.89
CA LYS A 84 6.28 -13.18 -2.16
C LYS A 84 5.41 -11.94 -2.32
N ASP A 85 4.10 -12.15 -2.25
CA ASP A 85 3.16 -11.03 -2.22
C ASP A 85 3.46 -10.14 -1.01
N ILE A 86 3.21 -8.83 -1.16
CA ILE A 86 3.41 -7.87 -0.07
C ILE A 86 2.25 -7.86 0.91
N GLY A 87 1.24 -8.70 0.67
CA GLY A 87 0.07 -8.78 1.51
C GLY A 87 -0.98 -7.74 1.17
N LYS A 88 -2.17 -7.95 1.71
CA LYS A 88 -3.30 -7.06 1.49
C LYS A 88 -4.07 -6.93 2.79
N TYR A 89 -4.53 -5.71 3.07
CA TYR A 89 -5.34 -5.40 4.25
C TYR A 89 -6.65 -4.77 3.82
N ASN A 90 -7.71 -4.99 4.59
CA ASN A 90 -9.00 -4.38 4.31
C ASN A 90 -8.99 -2.91 4.71
N VAL A 91 -9.62 -2.08 3.91
CA VAL A 91 -9.74 -0.65 4.16
C VAL A 91 -11.21 -0.29 4.27
N THR A 92 -11.54 0.54 5.24
CA THR A 92 -12.88 1.08 5.43
C THR A 92 -12.82 2.59 5.40
N VAL A 93 -13.77 3.22 4.73
CA VAL A 93 -13.90 4.69 4.72
C VAL A 93 -15.23 5.04 5.38
N GLU A 94 -15.17 5.83 6.44
CA GLU A 94 -16.34 6.26 7.19
C GLU A 94 -16.25 7.76 7.45
N ASN A 95 -17.27 8.51 7.04
CA ASN A 95 -17.36 9.95 7.28
C ASN A 95 -16.10 10.72 6.85
N GLY A 96 -15.55 10.36 5.69
CA GLY A 96 -14.34 11.01 5.18
C GLY A 96 -13.06 10.62 5.89
N THR A 97 -13.08 9.56 6.68
CA THR A 97 -11.91 9.06 7.40
C THR A 97 -11.58 7.64 6.92
N VAL A 98 -10.30 7.39 6.69
CA VAL A 98 -9.79 6.11 6.20
C VAL A 98 -9.26 5.28 7.37
N TYR A 99 -9.69 4.03 7.44
CA TYR A 99 -9.24 3.05 8.45
C TYR A 99 -8.70 1.82 7.74
N VAL A 100 -7.72 1.16 8.34
CA VAL A 100 -7.23 -0.14 7.90
C VAL A 100 -7.49 -1.16 9.01
N GLU A 101 -7.85 -2.38 8.60
CA GLU A 101 -8.07 -3.49 9.54
C GLU A 101 -6.81 -4.35 9.60
N VAL A 102 -6.30 -4.53 10.79
CA VAL A 102 -5.09 -5.34 11.05
C VAL A 102 -5.36 -6.47 12.01
#